data_131e87588c2bf75c724781a562cbac9c
#
_entry.id   131e87588c2bf75c724781a562cbac9c
#
_cell.length_a   1.000
_cell.length_b   1.000
_cell.length_c   1.000
_cell.angle_alpha   90.00
_cell.angle_beta   90.00
_cell.angle_gamma   90.00
#
_symmetry.space_group_name_H-M   'P 1'
#
loop_
_entity.id
_entity.type
_entity.pdbx_description
1 polymer ?
#
loop_
_entity_poly.entity_id
_entity_poly.type
_entity_poly.pdbx_seq_one_letter_code
_entity_poly.pdbx_strand_id
1 'polypeptide(L)'
;RLWSDLRFISQEAFLQVESFESLYQFATQDANPKAFEPLREPIKRRAAEFQQELLAAEPKHVDAVVRLAADAWRRPLKDGEADQLRALYQELRKQELPHDLAVRRLIARVLVSSAFLYRGEKAAAGEKAAPVNDWELATRLSFFLRSSAPDAELRALAASGKLHEPAVL
;
A
#
# COMPACT_ATOMS: atom_id res chain seq x y z
N ARG A 1 -23.85 15.32 -16.66
CA ARG A 1 -22.45 15.39 -17.16
C ARG A 1 -21.41 15.52 -16.04
N LEU A 2 -21.67 16.27 -14.96
CA LEU A 2 -20.78 16.38 -13.78
C LEU A 2 -20.62 15.06 -13.02
N TRP A 3 -21.66 14.24 -12.94
CA TRP A 3 -21.68 12.95 -12.25
C TRP A 3 -20.89 11.83 -12.98
N SER A 4 -20.51 12.04 -14.23
CA SER A 4 -19.69 11.11 -15.01
C SER A 4 -18.21 11.50 -15.06
N ASP A 5 -17.82 12.61 -14.45
CA ASP A 5 -16.41 12.98 -14.35
C ASP A 5 -15.77 12.29 -13.14
N LEU A 6 -14.94 11.27 -13.43
CA LEU A 6 -14.20 10.52 -12.41
C LEU A 6 -13.37 11.41 -11.48
N ARG A 7 -12.90 12.56 -11.96
CA ARG A 7 -12.18 13.54 -11.14
C ARG A 7 -13.07 14.19 -10.09
N PHE A 8 -14.36 14.27 -10.37
CA PHE A 8 -15.35 14.83 -9.46
C PHE A 8 -15.82 13.78 -8.44
N ILE A 9 -16.00 12.53 -8.87
CA ILE A 9 -16.42 11.41 -8.03
C ILE A 9 -15.28 10.94 -7.12
N SER A 10 -14.02 11.08 -7.54
CA SER A 10 -12.85 10.66 -6.77
C SER A 10 -12.34 11.71 -5.77
N GLN A 11 -12.90 12.90 -5.74
CA GLN A 11 -12.55 13.89 -4.74
C GLN A 11 -13.26 13.57 -3.41
N GLU A 12 -12.47 13.39 -2.38
CA GLU A 12 -12.91 13.09 -1.00
C GLU A 12 -13.99 14.07 -0.51
N ALA A 13 -13.97 15.31 -1.00
CA ALA A 13 -14.95 16.34 -0.77
C ALA A 13 -16.39 15.95 -1.14
N PHE A 14 -16.59 15.12 -2.18
CA PHE A 14 -17.94 14.69 -2.61
C PHE A 14 -18.53 13.55 -1.78
N LEU A 15 -17.70 12.91 -0.99
CA LEU A 15 -18.09 11.81 -0.11
C LEU A 15 -18.45 12.32 1.30
N GLN A 16 -18.37 13.64 1.51
CA GLN A 16 -18.74 14.28 2.75
C GLN A 16 -20.15 14.86 2.64
N VAL A 17 -20.91 14.78 3.71
CA VAL A 17 -22.28 15.33 3.80
C VAL A 17 -22.30 16.83 3.52
N GLU A 18 -21.24 17.54 3.95
CA GLU A 18 -21.06 18.98 3.72
C GLU A 18 -21.02 19.35 2.23
N SER A 19 -20.51 18.48 1.38
CA SER A 19 -20.44 18.73 -0.05
C SER A 19 -21.81 18.71 -0.72
N PHE A 20 -22.70 17.82 -0.26
CA PHE A 20 -24.09 17.82 -0.73
C PHE A 20 -24.82 19.09 -0.27
N GLU A 21 -24.64 19.50 0.98
CA GLU A 21 -25.27 20.72 1.50
C GLU A 21 -24.77 21.98 0.76
N SER A 22 -23.48 22.05 0.44
CA SER A 22 -22.91 23.13 -0.38
C SER A 22 -23.49 23.14 -1.80
N LEU A 23 -23.62 21.97 -2.43
CA LEU A 23 -24.23 21.83 -3.75
C LEU A 23 -25.74 22.19 -3.71
N TYR A 24 -26.42 21.77 -2.67
CA TYR A 24 -27.83 22.11 -2.42
C TYR A 24 -28.03 23.62 -2.27
N GLN A 25 -27.22 24.29 -1.47
CA GLN A 25 -27.25 25.75 -1.32
C GLN A 25 -26.97 26.48 -2.64
N PHE A 26 -26.01 26.00 -3.43
CA PHE A 26 -25.70 26.56 -4.75
C PHE A 26 -26.88 26.38 -5.72
N ALA A 27 -27.46 25.17 -5.75
CA ALA A 27 -28.61 24.87 -6.62
C ALA A 27 -29.87 25.65 -6.24
N THR A 28 -30.03 26.10 -4.98
CA THR A 28 -31.18 26.86 -4.51
C THR A 28 -31.16 28.33 -4.98
N GLN A 29 -30.05 28.84 -5.51
CA GLN A 29 -29.97 30.21 -6.04
C GLN A 29 -30.69 30.32 -7.38
N ASP A 30 -30.70 29.28 -8.23
CA ASP A 30 -31.23 29.33 -9.58
C ASP A 30 -32.27 28.23 -9.91
N ALA A 31 -32.53 27.30 -8.98
CA ALA A 31 -33.42 26.16 -9.21
C ALA A 31 -34.41 25.95 -8.06
N ASN A 32 -35.49 25.20 -8.31
CA ASN A 32 -36.42 24.82 -7.26
C ASN A 32 -35.78 23.78 -6.30
N PRO A 33 -35.44 24.13 -5.04
CA PRO A 33 -34.79 23.25 -4.10
C PRO A 33 -35.59 21.97 -3.78
N LYS A 34 -36.89 21.98 -3.95
CA LYS A 34 -37.77 20.83 -3.70
C LYS A 34 -37.41 19.62 -4.57
N ALA A 35 -36.80 19.83 -5.73
CA ALA A 35 -36.36 18.75 -6.60
C ALA A 35 -35.18 17.95 -6.00
N PHE A 36 -34.37 18.56 -5.16
CA PHE A 36 -33.18 17.94 -4.56
C PHE A 36 -33.43 17.37 -3.15
N GLU A 37 -34.50 17.82 -2.49
CA GLU A 37 -34.83 17.40 -1.12
C GLU A 37 -34.98 15.87 -0.97
N PRO A 38 -35.62 15.13 -1.89
CA PRO A 38 -35.71 13.66 -1.81
C PRO A 38 -34.34 12.95 -1.90
N LEU A 39 -33.30 13.59 -2.40
CA LEU A 39 -31.96 13.03 -2.54
C LEU A 39 -31.12 13.17 -1.26
N ARG A 40 -31.50 14.05 -0.34
CA ARG A 40 -30.75 14.37 0.87
C ARG A 40 -30.49 13.15 1.74
N GLU A 41 -31.51 12.44 2.13
CA GLU A 41 -31.38 11.28 3.01
C GLU A 41 -30.69 10.08 2.34
N PRO A 42 -31.00 9.72 1.08
CA PRO A 42 -30.22 8.71 0.37
C PRO A 42 -28.71 9.02 0.26
N ILE A 43 -28.36 10.29 -0.01
CA ILE A 43 -26.94 10.70 -0.13
C ILE A 43 -26.24 10.66 1.23
N LYS A 44 -26.90 11.17 2.31
CA LYS A 44 -26.34 11.08 3.67
C LYS A 44 -26.07 9.64 4.08
N ARG A 45 -27.04 8.74 3.84
CA ARG A 45 -26.88 7.32 4.13
C ARG A 45 -25.71 6.72 3.35
N ARG A 46 -25.64 6.97 2.03
CA ARG A 46 -24.54 6.46 1.21
C ARG A 46 -23.18 7.03 1.60
N ALA A 47 -23.11 8.30 1.97
CA ALA A 47 -21.88 8.90 2.48
C ALA A 47 -21.43 8.24 3.79
N ALA A 48 -22.35 7.96 4.71
CA ALA A 48 -22.04 7.26 5.95
C ALA A 48 -21.58 5.81 5.71
N GLU A 49 -22.26 5.08 4.83
CA GLU A 49 -21.85 3.72 4.40
C GLU A 49 -20.44 3.73 3.81
N PHE A 50 -20.17 4.69 2.93
CA PHE A 50 -18.85 4.81 2.28
C PHE A 50 -17.75 5.15 3.29
N GLN A 51 -17.99 6.01 4.26
CA GLN A 51 -17.04 6.28 5.34
C GLN A 51 -16.72 5.00 6.13
N GLN A 52 -17.71 4.17 6.40
CA GLN A 52 -17.48 2.88 7.05
C GLN A 52 -16.65 1.92 6.17
N GLU A 53 -16.96 1.88 4.87
CA GLU A 53 -16.18 1.09 3.90
C GLU A 53 -14.70 1.54 3.87
N LEU A 54 -14.43 2.86 3.88
CA LEU A 54 -13.09 3.41 3.92
C LEU A 54 -12.34 2.99 5.19
N LEU A 55 -12.97 3.16 6.36
CA LEU A 55 -12.37 2.75 7.63
C LEU A 55 -12.09 1.24 7.68
N ALA A 56 -13.01 0.43 7.16
CA ALA A 56 -12.83 -1.02 7.08
C ALA A 56 -11.74 -1.44 6.07
N ALA A 57 -11.40 -0.59 5.11
CA ALA A 57 -10.34 -0.83 4.15
C ALA A 57 -8.93 -0.47 4.69
N GLU A 58 -8.82 0.43 5.68
CA GLU A 58 -7.53 0.88 6.22
C GLU A 58 -6.58 -0.27 6.62
N PRO A 59 -7.01 -1.29 7.37
CA PRO A 59 -6.14 -2.42 7.73
C PRO A 59 -5.64 -3.19 6.49
N LYS A 60 -6.48 -3.35 5.48
CA LYS A 60 -6.13 -4.04 4.23
C LYS A 60 -5.05 -3.28 3.45
N HIS A 61 -5.11 -1.95 3.46
CA HIS A 61 -4.10 -1.09 2.85
C HIS A 61 -2.76 -1.22 3.59
N VAL A 62 -2.77 -1.22 4.91
CA VAL A 62 -1.55 -1.43 5.72
C VAL A 62 -0.94 -2.80 5.44
N ASP A 63 -1.76 -3.86 5.40
CA ASP A 63 -1.28 -5.21 5.07
C ASP A 63 -0.75 -5.31 3.63
N ALA A 64 -1.30 -4.55 2.70
CA ALA A 64 -0.76 -4.45 1.34
C ALA A 64 0.64 -3.82 1.33
N VAL A 65 0.89 -2.77 2.15
CA VAL A 65 2.23 -2.18 2.29
C VAL A 65 3.19 -3.14 2.98
N VAL A 66 2.75 -3.92 3.95
CA VAL A 66 3.58 -4.97 4.59
C VAL A 66 3.99 -6.03 3.56
N ARG A 67 3.08 -6.47 2.68
CA ARG A 67 3.44 -7.37 1.57
C ARG A 67 4.40 -6.71 0.59
N LEU A 68 4.13 -5.46 0.20
CA LEU A 68 5.03 -4.68 -0.65
C LEU A 68 6.46 -4.61 -0.06
N ALA A 69 6.59 -4.50 1.26
CA ALA A 69 7.91 -4.47 1.90
C ALA A 69 8.69 -5.76 1.68
N ALA A 70 8.05 -6.95 1.78
CA ALA A 70 8.69 -8.23 1.49
C ALA A 70 9.16 -8.31 0.03
N ASP A 71 8.33 -7.85 -0.91
CA ASP A 71 8.66 -7.81 -2.34
C ASP A 71 9.79 -6.82 -2.62
N ALA A 72 9.71 -5.61 -2.09
CA ALA A 72 10.70 -4.56 -2.26
C ALA A 72 12.06 -4.91 -1.63
N TRP A 73 12.06 -5.59 -0.49
CA TRP A 73 13.28 -6.05 0.19
C TRP A 73 13.77 -7.40 -0.34
N ARG A 74 13.05 -7.99 -1.29
CA ARG A 74 13.43 -9.21 -2.04
C ARG A 74 13.67 -10.42 -1.13
N ARG A 75 13.03 -10.47 0.03
CA ARG A 75 13.12 -11.52 1.03
C ARG A 75 11.89 -11.53 1.95
N PRO A 76 11.62 -12.61 2.65
CA PRO A 76 10.65 -12.59 3.74
C PRO A 76 10.99 -11.52 4.77
N LEU A 77 9.97 -10.94 5.37
CA LEU A 77 10.17 -10.04 6.51
C LEU A 77 10.73 -10.84 7.68
N LYS A 78 11.68 -10.23 8.37
CA LYS A 78 12.20 -10.78 9.64
C LYS A 78 11.18 -10.56 10.76
N ASP A 79 11.38 -11.27 11.85
CA ASP A 79 10.57 -11.13 13.05
C ASP A 79 10.52 -9.66 13.50
N GLY A 80 9.29 -9.18 13.74
CA GLY A 80 9.03 -7.81 14.15
C GLY A 80 9.02 -6.74 13.05
N GLU A 81 9.54 -6.99 11.82
CA GLU A 81 9.53 -5.98 10.76
C GLU A 81 8.11 -5.59 10.33
N ALA A 82 7.21 -6.57 10.22
CA ALA A 82 5.80 -6.29 9.91
C ALA A 82 5.13 -5.46 11.03
N ASP A 83 5.42 -5.78 12.28
CA ASP A 83 4.85 -5.09 13.44
C ASP A 83 5.38 -3.68 13.57
N GLN A 84 6.67 -3.45 13.25
CA GLN A 84 7.24 -2.10 13.17
C GLN A 84 6.55 -1.23 12.13
N LEU A 85 6.23 -1.79 10.95
CA LEU A 85 5.48 -1.05 9.92
C LEU A 85 4.06 -0.73 10.39
N ARG A 86 3.36 -1.69 11.01
CA ARG A 86 2.02 -1.45 11.58
C ARG A 86 2.05 -0.43 12.72
N ALA A 87 3.04 -0.52 13.60
CA ALA A 87 3.22 0.43 14.70
C ALA A 87 3.50 1.86 14.18
N LEU A 88 4.33 2.00 13.16
CA LEU A 88 4.56 3.29 12.50
C LEU A 88 3.26 3.87 11.95
N TYR A 89 2.44 3.06 11.26
CA TYR A 89 1.15 3.53 10.78
C TYR A 89 0.26 4.02 11.92
N GLN A 90 0.15 3.25 13.01
CA GLN A 90 -0.65 3.64 14.16
C GLN A 90 -0.15 4.95 14.80
N GLU A 91 1.15 5.13 14.88
CA GLU A 91 1.74 6.36 15.41
C GLU A 91 1.42 7.57 14.53
N LEU A 92 1.52 7.43 13.21
CA LEU A 92 1.12 8.48 12.27
C LEU A 92 -0.37 8.84 12.38
N ARG A 93 -1.24 7.84 12.58
CA ARG A 93 -2.68 8.07 12.78
C ARG A 93 -2.98 8.75 14.13
N LYS A 94 -2.22 8.44 15.19
CA LYS A 94 -2.32 9.17 16.48
C LYS A 94 -1.94 10.64 16.38
N GLN A 95 -1.04 10.96 15.45
CA GLN A 95 -0.65 12.35 15.13
C GLN A 95 -1.66 13.02 14.18
N GLU A 96 -2.88 12.47 14.06
CA GLU A 96 -3.97 12.97 13.23
C GLU A 96 -3.65 13.05 11.73
N LEU A 97 -2.61 12.33 11.28
CA LEU A 97 -2.29 12.29 9.86
C LEU A 97 -3.39 11.54 9.10
N PRO A 98 -3.96 12.09 8.00
CA PRO A 98 -4.94 11.41 7.16
C PRO A 98 -4.43 10.04 6.67
N HIS A 99 -5.36 9.10 6.46
CA HIS A 99 -5.03 7.72 6.10
C HIS A 99 -4.13 7.62 4.86
N ASP A 100 -4.47 8.34 3.79
CA ASP A 100 -3.69 8.35 2.54
C ASP A 100 -2.26 8.84 2.75
N LEU A 101 -2.07 9.90 3.54
CA LEU A 101 -0.76 10.43 3.88
C LEU A 101 0.02 9.47 4.79
N ALA A 102 -0.65 8.81 5.75
CA ALA A 102 -0.03 7.80 6.59
C ALA A 102 0.47 6.61 5.77
N VAL A 103 -0.33 6.12 4.82
CA VAL A 103 0.06 5.05 3.88
C VAL A 103 1.24 5.48 2.99
N ARG A 104 1.21 6.70 2.44
CA ARG A 104 2.34 7.25 1.66
C ARG A 104 3.63 7.31 2.48
N ARG A 105 3.57 7.73 3.75
CA ARG A 105 4.72 7.73 4.67
C ARG A 105 5.22 6.33 4.92
N LEU A 106 4.32 5.37 5.07
CA LEU A 106 4.67 3.96 5.27
C LEU A 106 5.39 3.39 4.03
N ILE A 107 4.89 3.66 2.82
CA ILE A 107 5.55 3.28 1.56
C ILE A 107 6.92 3.95 1.46
N ALA A 108 7.02 5.25 1.74
CA ALA A 108 8.30 5.96 1.75
C ALA A 108 9.30 5.31 2.73
N ARG A 109 8.85 4.89 3.93
CA ARG A 109 9.69 4.19 4.91
C ARG A 109 10.23 2.85 4.35
N VAL A 110 9.43 2.12 3.58
CA VAL A 110 9.88 0.90 2.90
C VAL A 110 10.96 1.21 1.86
N LEU A 111 10.74 2.23 1.03
CA LEU A 111 11.62 2.56 -0.11
C LEU A 111 12.93 3.26 0.29
N VAL A 112 12.98 3.95 1.44
CA VAL A 112 14.24 4.56 1.94
C VAL A 112 15.01 3.62 2.88
N SER A 113 14.53 2.41 3.10
CA SER A 113 15.21 1.44 3.97
C SER A 113 16.51 0.92 3.34
N SER A 114 17.49 0.59 4.16
CA SER A 114 18.72 -0.05 3.70
C SER A 114 18.46 -1.37 2.95
N ALA A 115 17.43 -2.12 3.36
CA ALA A 115 17.02 -3.36 2.71
C ALA A 115 16.51 -3.16 1.27
N PHE A 116 15.93 -2.00 0.96
CA PHE A 116 15.54 -1.63 -0.40
C PHE A 116 16.73 -1.06 -1.19
N LEU A 117 17.42 -0.06 -0.62
CA LEU A 117 18.47 0.69 -1.32
C LEU A 117 19.72 -0.15 -1.62
N TYR A 118 20.03 -1.08 -0.73
CA TYR A 118 21.23 -1.90 -0.89
C TYR A 118 20.87 -3.37 -1.13
N ARG A 119 21.67 -4.01 -1.96
CA ARG A 119 21.65 -5.47 -2.16
C ARG A 119 22.72 -6.08 -1.27
N GLY A 120 22.51 -5.96 0.05
CA GLY A 120 23.45 -6.47 1.03
C GLY A 120 23.36 -8.01 1.11
N GLU A 121 24.50 -8.65 1.14
CA GLU A 121 24.66 -10.08 1.38
C GLU A 121 25.30 -10.28 2.74
N LYS A 122 24.91 -11.33 3.43
CA LYS A 122 25.55 -11.68 4.69
C LYS A 122 26.84 -12.44 4.39
N ALA A 123 27.98 -11.79 4.64
CA ALA A 123 29.23 -12.54 4.74
C ALA A 123 29.16 -13.49 5.96
N ALA A 124 29.56 -14.75 5.77
CA ALA A 124 29.76 -15.65 6.90
C ALA A 124 30.95 -15.15 7.73
N ALA A 125 30.73 -15.05 9.04
CA ALA A 125 31.76 -14.57 9.93
C ALA A 125 32.95 -15.54 9.95
N GLY A 126 34.14 -15.02 9.60
CA GLY A 126 35.40 -15.77 9.69
C GLY A 126 35.76 -16.68 8.53
N GLU A 127 34.91 -16.81 7.49
CA GLU A 127 35.20 -17.61 6.31
C GLU A 127 35.64 -16.77 5.11
N LYS A 128 36.55 -17.32 4.28
CA LYS A 128 37.07 -16.63 3.09
C LYS A 128 36.02 -16.52 1.97
N ALA A 129 35.07 -17.43 1.90
CA ALA A 129 33.94 -17.44 0.99
C ALA A 129 32.84 -18.35 1.52
N ALA A 130 31.58 -17.90 1.47
CA ALA A 130 30.42 -18.71 1.79
C ALA A 130 29.39 -18.59 0.66
N PRO A 131 28.63 -19.65 0.37
CA PRO A 131 27.52 -19.54 -0.57
C PRO A 131 26.47 -18.54 -0.06
N VAL A 132 25.95 -17.73 -0.96
CA VAL A 132 24.81 -16.83 -0.66
C VAL A 132 23.57 -17.67 -0.39
N ASN A 133 22.63 -17.15 0.38
CA ASN A 133 21.35 -17.83 0.58
C ASN A 133 20.48 -17.75 -0.68
N ASP A 134 19.40 -18.55 -0.75
CA ASP A 134 18.55 -18.63 -1.94
C ASP A 134 17.89 -17.29 -2.31
N TRP A 135 17.53 -16.46 -1.32
CA TRP A 135 16.97 -15.11 -1.57
C TRP A 135 18.01 -14.15 -2.17
N GLU A 136 19.24 -14.23 -1.69
CA GLU A 136 20.36 -13.47 -2.24
C GLU A 136 20.70 -13.94 -3.64
N LEU A 137 20.73 -15.27 -3.87
CA LEU A 137 20.94 -15.87 -5.18
C LEU A 137 19.83 -15.47 -6.16
N ALA A 138 18.56 -15.56 -5.76
CA ALA A 138 17.44 -15.11 -6.56
C ALA A 138 17.58 -13.63 -6.96
N THR A 139 18.00 -12.80 -6.03
CA THR A 139 18.24 -11.38 -6.27
C THR A 139 19.35 -11.17 -7.28
N ARG A 140 20.49 -11.86 -7.14
CA ARG A 140 21.61 -11.79 -8.10
C ARG A 140 21.17 -12.19 -9.50
N LEU A 141 20.53 -13.35 -9.64
CA LEU A 141 20.06 -13.88 -10.92
C LEU A 141 19.10 -12.92 -11.61
N SER A 142 18.11 -12.43 -10.88
CA SER A 142 17.11 -11.54 -11.45
C SER A 142 17.70 -10.22 -11.93
N PHE A 143 18.55 -9.58 -11.13
CA PHE A 143 19.21 -8.34 -11.55
C PHE A 143 20.23 -8.54 -12.66
N PHE A 144 20.94 -9.66 -12.68
CA PHE A 144 21.89 -9.98 -13.74
C PHE A 144 21.18 -10.21 -15.08
N LEU A 145 20.09 -10.98 -15.08
CA LEU A 145 19.41 -11.37 -16.31
C LEU A 145 18.38 -10.33 -16.79
N ARG A 146 17.70 -9.65 -15.86
CA ARG A 146 16.53 -8.82 -16.17
C ARG A 146 16.58 -7.40 -15.62
N SER A 147 17.64 -7.03 -14.91
CA SER A 147 17.78 -5.72 -14.24
C SER A 147 16.58 -5.33 -13.33
N SER A 148 15.88 -6.31 -12.79
CA SER A 148 14.67 -6.13 -11.99
C SER A 148 14.66 -7.03 -10.75
N ALA A 149 13.73 -6.78 -9.83
CA ALA A 149 13.51 -7.64 -8.66
C ALA A 149 13.03 -9.04 -9.08
N PRO A 150 13.29 -10.09 -8.27
CA PRO A 150 12.81 -11.44 -8.52
C PRO A 150 11.29 -11.50 -8.69
N ASP A 151 10.84 -12.21 -9.72
CA ASP A 151 9.41 -12.47 -9.93
C ASP A 151 8.85 -13.53 -8.95
N ALA A 152 7.58 -13.83 -9.10
CA ALA A 152 6.89 -14.75 -8.19
C ALA A 152 7.46 -16.17 -8.26
N GLU A 153 7.86 -16.64 -9.47
CA GLU A 153 8.42 -17.97 -9.68
C GLU A 153 9.78 -18.09 -8.99
N LEU A 154 10.70 -17.15 -9.25
CA LEU A 154 12.02 -17.14 -8.65
C LEU A 154 11.96 -16.98 -7.12
N ARG A 155 11.00 -16.20 -6.62
CA ARG A 155 10.75 -16.09 -5.16
C ARG A 155 10.23 -17.41 -4.56
N ALA A 156 9.35 -18.13 -5.27
CA ALA A 156 8.87 -19.43 -4.81
C ALA A 156 9.99 -20.47 -4.75
N LEU A 157 10.89 -20.47 -5.74
CA LEU A 157 12.10 -21.31 -5.73
C LEU A 157 13.02 -20.95 -4.57
N ALA A 158 13.27 -19.67 -4.33
CA ALA A 158 14.06 -19.20 -3.18
C ALA A 158 13.43 -19.64 -1.84
N ALA A 159 12.10 -19.54 -1.73
CA ALA A 159 11.38 -19.96 -0.53
C ALA A 159 11.46 -21.48 -0.29
N SER A 160 11.58 -22.28 -1.35
CA SER A 160 11.72 -23.73 -1.26
C SER A 160 13.13 -24.20 -0.88
N GLY A 161 14.14 -23.32 -0.87
CA GLY A 161 15.53 -23.64 -0.60
C GLY A 161 16.22 -24.45 -1.69
N LYS A 162 15.73 -24.41 -2.93
CA LYS A 162 16.18 -25.28 -4.04
C LYS A 162 17.01 -24.58 -5.11
N LEU A 163 17.27 -23.30 -4.97
CA LEU A 163 18.00 -22.54 -5.98
C LEU A 163 19.48 -22.97 -6.14
N HIS A 164 20.03 -23.69 -5.17
CA HIS A 164 21.38 -24.24 -5.28
C HIS A 164 21.42 -25.64 -5.92
N GLU A 165 20.28 -26.24 -6.25
CA GLU A 165 20.22 -27.52 -6.93
C GLU A 165 20.52 -27.33 -8.43
N PRO A 166 21.55 -28.03 -9.00
CA PRO A 166 21.93 -27.84 -10.41
C PRO A 166 20.81 -28.14 -11.42
N ALA A 167 19.82 -28.93 -11.04
CA ALA A 167 18.67 -29.26 -11.88
C ALA A 167 17.62 -28.14 -11.91
N VAL A 168 17.70 -27.15 -11.02
CA VAL A 168 16.76 -26.02 -10.89
C VAL A 168 17.33 -24.74 -11.52
N LEU A 169 18.64 -24.59 -11.54
CA LEU A 169 19.38 -23.51 -12.21
C LEU A 169 19.53 -23.80 -13.70
#